data_90b615a316eff58ff69f605e67c104dc
#
_entry.id   90b615a316eff58ff69f605e67c104dc
#
_cell.length_a   1.000
_cell.length_b   1.000
_cell.length_c   1.000
_cell.angle_alpha   90.00
_cell.angle_beta   90.00
_cell.angle_gamma   90.00
#
_symmetry.space_group_name_H-M   'P 1'
#
loop_
_entity.id
_entity.type
_entity.pdbx_description
1 polymer ?
#
loop_
_entity_poly.entity_id
_entity_poly.type
_entity_poly.pdbx_seq_one_letter_code
_entity_poly.pdbx_strand_id
1 'polypeptide(L)'
;MAALDASQAETVLYLDVCDPKGVGVLTMTEDPTFFVTGLRELLNAPPFGDLARRPEFTMFGRTYSSGFEVDLEEYLLRRPRRLARKADWPWAVWYPLRRTGAFARLSPKEQGAILREHAQIGRAYGEAGFAQDIRLACNGLDANDDDFVIGLVGPDLYPLSHLVQSMRRTIQTSEYIEKLGPFFVGRACWQGAVH
;
A
#
# COMPACT_ATOMS: atom_id res chain seq x y z
N MET A 1 -4.54 -3.75 20.51
CA MET A 1 -3.74 -2.54 20.79
C MET A 1 -2.62 -2.85 21.75
N ALA A 2 -2.85 -3.31 22.99
CA ALA A 2 -1.75 -3.60 23.94
C ALA A 2 -0.63 -4.51 23.39
N ALA A 3 -0.95 -5.53 22.59
CA ALA A 3 0.05 -6.39 21.95
C ALA A 3 0.89 -5.65 20.90
N LEU A 4 0.29 -4.70 20.16
CA LEU A 4 0.99 -3.86 19.19
C LEU A 4 1.88 -2.82 19.88
N ASP A 5 1.40 -2.22 20.98
CA ASP A 5 2.19 -1.29 21.78
C ASP A 5 3.45 -1.98 22.35
N ALA A 6 3.29 -3.22 22.83
CA ALA A 6 4.38 -4.03 23.38
C ALA A 6 5.40 -4.47 22.32
N SER A 7 5.00 -4.63 21.07
CA SER A 7 5.88 -5.12 20.00
C SER A 7 6.88 -4.09 19.49
N GLN A 8 6.68 -2.80 19.79
CA GLN A 8 7.44 -1.66 19.25
C GLN A 8 7.52 -1.64 17.71
N ALA A 9 6.63 -2.37 17.03
CA ALA A 9 6.60 -2.45 15.59
C ALA A 9 5.99 -1.17 14.97
N GLU A 10 6.58 -0.68 13.90
CA GLU A 10 5.97 0.38 13.09
C GLU A 10 4.76 -0.18 12.35
N THR A 11 3.60 -0.08 12.96
CA THR A 11 2.38 -0.76 12.53
C THR A 11 1.18 0.17 12.52
N VAL A 12 0.26 -0.08 11.60
CA VAL A 12 -1.08 0.52 11.56
C VAL A 12 -2.11 -0.61 11.59
N LEU A 13 -3.09 -0.51 12.49
CA LEU A 13 -4.23 -1.41 12.55
C LEU A 13 -5.45 -0.74 11.90
N TYR A 14 -6.03 -1.40 10.94
CA TYR A 14 -7.24 -0.98 10.24
C TYR A 14 -8.43 -1.87 10.61
N LEU A 15 -9.61 -1.26 10.74
CA LEU A 15 -10.89 -1.98 10.69
C LEU A 15 -11.29 -2.16 9.23
N ASP A 16 -11.62 -3.40 8.85
CA ASP A 16 -12.07 -3.72 7.49
C ASP A 16 -13.51 -3.23 7.25
N VAL A 17 -13.73 -2.51 6.17
CA VAL A 17 -15.07 -2.03 5.78
C VAL A 17 -15.94 -3.17 5.26
N CYS A 18 -15.33 -4.17 4.63
CA CYS A 18 -16.04 -5.28 3.98
C CYS A 18 -16.29 -6.47 4.92
N ASP A 19 -15.58 -6.54 6.06
CA ASP A 19 -15.74 -7.59 7.06
C ASP A 19 -15.88 -6.95 8.46
N PRO A 20 -17.07 -6.99 9.10
CA PRO A 20 -17.28 -6.36 10.41
C PRO A 20 -16.47 -6.98 11.56
N LYS A 21 -15.84 -8.12 11.34
CA LYS A 21 -14.88 -8.78 12.26
C LYS A 21 -13.44 -8.70 11.75
N GLY A 22 -13.24 -8.18 10.55
CA GLY A 22 -11.95 -8.11 9.87
C GLY A 22 -11.08 -6.97 10.37
N VAL A 23 -9.79 -7.26 10.46
CA VAL A 23 -8.75 -6.25 10.71
C VAL A 23 -7.62 -6.43 9.71
N GLY A 24 -7.01 -5.31 9.29
CA GLY A 24 -5.79 -5.29 8.50
C GLY A 24 -4.63 -4.76 9.32
N VAL A 25 -3.47 -5.39 9.19
CA VAL A 25 -2.23 -4.97 9.85
C VAL A 25 -1.23 -4.57 8.78
N LEU A 26 -0.90 -3.28 8.72
CA LEU A 26 0.23 -2.77 7.94
C LEU A 26 1.44 -2.69 8.84
N THR A 27 2.55 -3.30 8.44
CA THR A 27 3.82 -3.26 9.18
C THR A 27 4.93 -2.74 8.27
N MET A 28 5.77 -1.87 8.80
CA MET A 28 6.89 -1.25 8.11
C MET A 28 8.19 -1.50 8.88
N THR A 29 9.26 -1.86 8.17
CA THR A 29 10.59 -2.06 8.77
C THR A 29 11.68 -1.91 7.71
N GLU A 30 12.88 -1.58 8.15
CA GLU A 30 14.09 -1.62 7.33
C GLU A 30 14.84 -2.95 7.48
N ASP A 31 14.55 -3.70 8.54
CA ASP A 31 15.12 -5.05 8.74
C ASP A 31 14.10 -6.13 8.32
N PRO A 32 14.31 -6.80 7.16
CA PRO A 32 13.40 -7.85 6.71
C PRO A 32 13.35 -9.07 7.64
N THR A 33 14.35 -9.26 8.52
CA THR A 33 14.36 -10.33 9.52
C THR A 33 13.18 -10.22 10.47
N PHE A 34 12.71 -8.99 10.73
CA PHE A 34 11.56 -8.72 11.57
C PHE A 34 10.29 -9.47 11.11
N PHE A 35 10.08 -9.63 9.81
CA PHE A 35 8.89 -10.32 9.29
C PHE A 35 8.82 -11.80 9.67
N VAL A 36 9.97 -12.44 9.85
CA VAL A 36 10.07 -13.88 10.21
C VAL A 36 10.40 -14.11 11.69
N THR A 37 10.60 -13.05 12.44
CA THR A 37 10.83 -13.06 13.91
C THR A 37 9.72 -12.30 14.64
N GLY A 38 9.90 -11.05 14.98
CA GLY A 38 8.99 -10.26 15.81
C GLY A 38 7.55 -10.16 15.28
N LEU A 39 7.37 -9.92 13.98
CA LEU A 39 6.02 -9.92 13.39
C LEU A 39 5.38 -11.31 13.43
N ARG A 40 6.16 -12.36 13.17
CA ARG A 40 5.68 -13.74 13.24
C ARG A 40 5.24 -14.11 14.66
N GLU A 41 5.99 -13.72 15.67
CA GLU A 41 5.63 -13.92 17.08
C GLU A 41 4.35 -13.16 17.43
N LEU A 42 4.27 -11.88 17.07
CA LEU A 42 3.09 -11.04 17.29
C LEU A 42 1.82 -11.64 16.68
N LEU A 43 1.88 -12.06 15.42
CA LEU A 43 0.71 -12.57 14.69
C LEU A 43 0.30 -14.00 15.10
N ASN A 44 1.17 -14.76 15.77
CA ASN A 44 0.83 -16.07 16.31
C ASN A 44 0.41 -16.03 17.80
N ALA A 45 0.61 -14.91 18.48
CA ALA A 45 0.17 -14.72 19.86
C ALA A 45 -1.26 -14.14 19.92
N PRO A 46 -2.00 -14.35 21.03
CA PRO A 46 -3.27 -13.69 21.26
C PRO A 46 -3.11 -12.16 21.29
N PRO A 47 -4.09 -11.39 20.78
CA PRO A 47 -5.35 -11.83 20.17
C PRO A 47 -5.25 -12.17 18.68
N PHE A 48 -4.12 -11.91 18.01
CA PHE A 48 -3.99 -12.11 16.55
C PHE A 48 -3.98 -13.59 16.17
N GLY A 49 -3.37 -14.44 16.97
CA GLY A 49 -3.32 -15.89 16.75
C GLY A 49 -4.70 -16.56 16.77
N ASP A 50 -5.69 -15.92 17.38
CA ASP A 50 -7.07 -16.41 17.45
C ASP A 50 -7.91 -16.00 16.22
N LEU A 51 -7.37 -15.17 15.33
CA LEU A 51 -8.07 -14.68 14.14
C LEU A 51 -7.84 -15.60 12.93
N ALA A 52 -8.87 -15.75 12.11
CA ALA A 52 -8.76 -16.44 10.84
C ALA A 52 -7.95 -15.59 9.86
N ARG A 53 -6.86 -16.13 9.36
CA ARG A 53 -6.02 -15.46 8.35
C ARG A 53 -6.71 -15.44 6.99
N ARG A 54 -6.54 -14.34 6.28
CA ARG A 54 -7.03 -14.13 4.91
C ARG A 54 -5.80 -14.00 3.98
N PRO A 55 -5.20 -15.13 3.53
CA PRO A 55 -3.96 -15.11 2.77
C PRO A 55 -4.08 -14.33 1.44
N GLU A 56 -5.27 -14.25 0.86
CA GLU A 56 -5.55 -13.46 -0.34
C GLU A 56 -5.32 -11.96 -0.16
N PHE A 57 -5.30 -11.46 1.08
CA PHE A 57 -4.97 -10.08 1.43
C PHE A 57 -3.55 -9.92 1.99
N THR A 58 -2.73 -10.98 1.98
CA THR A 58 -1.33 -10.85 2.37
C THR A 58 -0.55 -10.23 1.22
N MET A 59 -0.07 -9.02 1.43
CA MET A 59 0.66 -8.22 0.46
C MET A 59 2.05 -7.92 1.00
N PHE A 60 3.09 -8.15 0.22
CA PHE A 60 4.47 -7.91 0.62
C PHE A 60 5.24 -7.21 -0.48
N GLY A 61 5.95 -6.15 -0.15
CA GLY A 61 6.74 -5.39 -1.11
C GLY A 61 7.70 -4.43 -0.44
N ARG A 62 8.55 -3.81 -1.24
CA ARG A 62 9.54 -2.81 -0.83
C ARG A 62 9.28 -1.47 -1.49
N THR A 63 9.61 -0.38 -0.82
CA THR A 63 9.68 0.94 -1.45
C THR A 63 10.74 0.93 -2.57
N TYR A 64 10.55 1.78 -3.57
CA TYR A 64 11.48 1.87 -4.70
C TYR A 64 11.53 3.29 -5.26
N SER A 65 12.66 3.64 -5.86
CA SER A 65 12.85 4.90 -6.58
C SER A 65 12.58 4.73 -8.07
N SER A 66 12.01 5.75 -8.68
CA SER A 66 11.87 5.86 -10.13
C SER A 66 13.10 6.55 -10.78
N GLY A 67 14.05 7.03 -9.97
CA GLY A 67 15.27 7.70 -10.41
C GLY A 67 15.15 9.21 -10.58
N PHE A 68 14.00 9.79 -10.20
CA PHE A 68 13.74 11.24 -10.32
C PHE A 68 13.63 11.95 -8.97
N GLU A 69 13.70 11.20 -7.87
CA GLU A 69 13.56 11.71 -6.51
C GLU A 69 14.85 12.39 -6.05
N VAL A 70 14.72 13.62 -5.54
CA VAL A 70 15.85 14.44 -5.06
C VAL A 70 16.34 13.96 -3.70
N ASP A 71 15.43 13.56 -2.83
CA ASP A 71 15.72 13.02 -1.49
C ASP A 71 15.19 11.59 -1.39
N LEU A 72 16.11 10.63 -1.52
CA LEU A 72 15.77 9.20 -1.50
C LEU A 72 15.33 8.73 -0.11
N GLU A 73 15.92 9.26 0.96
CA GLU A 73 15.54 8.88 2.33
C GLU A 73 14.12 9.34 2.65
N GLU A 74 13.80 10.59 2.32
CA GLU A 74 12.43 11.10 2.45
C GLU A 74 11.45 10.25 1.63
N TYR A 75 11.77 9.97 0.38
CA TYR A 75 10.87 9.29 -0.53
C TYR A 75 10.65 7.82 -0.20
N LEU A 76 11.73 7.09 0.13
CA LEU A 76 11.69 5.64 0.36
C LEU A 76 11.30 5.28 1.78
N LEU A 77 11.69 6.09 2.78
CA LEU A 77 11.55 5.73 4.19
C LEU A 77 10.55 6.63 4.92
N ARG A 78 10.77 7.95 4.91
CA ARG A 78 10.00 8.86 5.78
C ARG A 78 8.59 9.12 5.25
N ARG A 79 8.43 9.41 3.96
CA ARG A 79 7.14 9.72 3.35
C ARG A 79 6.13 8.58 3.49
N PRO A 80 6.44 7.31 3.17
CA PRO A 80 5.50 6.19 3.35
C PRO A 80 5.04 6.02 4.79
N ARG A 81 5.97 6.13 5.75
CA ARG A 81 5.68 6.05 7.18
C ARG A 81 4.78 7.18 7.66
N ARG A 82 5.09 8.41 7.26
CA ARG A 82 4.30 9.59 7.60
C ARG A 82 2.88 9.50 7.02
N LEU A 83 2.73 9.07 5.77
CA LEU A 83 1.43 8.93 5.12
C LEU A 83 0.58 7.85 5.77
N ALA A 84 1.14 6.67 6.03
CA ALA A 84 0.43 5.56 6.66
C ALA A 84 -0.06 5.90 8.07
N ARG A 85 0.66 6.78 8.79
CA ARG A 85 0.37 7.16 10.18
C ARG A 85 -0.20 8.57 10.33
N LYS A 86 -0.67 9.18 9.25
CA LYS A 86 -1.26 10.51 9.29
C LYS A 86 -2.65 10.45 9.94
N ALA A 87 -2.76 10.98 11.17
CA ALA A 87 -3.96 10.83 12.02
C ALA A 87 -5.24 11.39 11.41
N ASP A 88 -5.13 12.50 10.67
CA ASP A 88 -6.23 13.14 9.95
C ASP A 88 -6.57 12.49 8.60
N TRP A 89 -5.82 11.43 8.22
CA TRP A 89 -6.04 10.61 7.01
C TRP A 89 -6.26 9.15 7.38
N PRO A 90 -7.39 8.82 8.04
CA PRO A 90 -7.59 7.48 8.61
C PRO A 90 -7.99 6.44 7.56
N TRP A 91 -8.39 6.82 6.36
CA TRP A 91 -8.87 5.89 5.36
C TRP A 91 -7.75 5.39 4.47
N ALA A 92 -7.78 4.09 4.19
CA ALA A 92 -6.84 3.46 3.28
C ALA A 92 -7.53 2.44 2.37
N VAL A 93 -7.03 2.35 1.14
CA VAL A 93 -7.37 1.32 0.15
C VAL A 93 -6.08 0.67 -0.31
N TRP A 94 -5.88 -0.60 0.05
CA TRP A 94 -4.70 -1.38 -0.32
C TRP A 94 -5.06 -2.42 -1.37
N TYR A 95 -4.28 -2.52 -2.42
CA TYR A 95 -4.50 -3.51 -3.47
C TYR A 95 -3.21 -3.85 -4.23
N PRO A 96 -3.01 -5.13 -4.57
CA PRO A 96 -1.95 -5.54 -5.48
C PRO A 96 -2.36 -5.30 -6.93
N LEU A 97 -1.36 -5.21 -7.80
CA LEU A 97 -1.56 -5.19 -9.25
C LEU A 97 -0.42 -5.91 -9.97
N ARG A 98 -0.77 -6.46 -11.15
CA ARG A 98 0.18 -7.01 -12.10
C ARG A 98 0.00 -6.35 -13.45
N ARG A 99 1.11 -5.99 -14.08
CA ARG A 99 1.13 -5.50 -15.47
C ARG A 99 1.26 -6.65 -16.44
N THR A 100 0.75 -6.43 -17.64
CA THR A 100 0.99 -7.37 -18.75
C THR A 100 2.45 -7.35 -19.20
N GLY A 101 2.97 -8.48 -19.69
CA GLY A 101 4.30 -8.54 -20.29
C GLY A 101 4.46 -7.61 -21.51
N ALA A 102 3.36 -7.19 -22.12
CA ALA A 102 3.37 -6.21 -23.20
C ALA A 102 3.90 -4.85 -22.75
N PHE A 103 3.53 -4.40 -21.53
CA PHE A 103 4.08 -3.15 -20.97
C PHE A 103 5.59 -3.20 -20.81
N ALA A 104 6.14 -4.32 -20.33
CA ALA A 104 7.58 -4.47 -20.11
C ALA A 104 8.40 -4.43 -21.44
N ARG A 105 7.77 -4.76 -22.55
CA ARG A 105 8.41 -4.73 -23.88
C ARG A 105 8.37 -3.37 -24.58
N LEU A 106 7.59 -2.41 -24.04
CA LEU A 106 7.60 -1.04 -24.53
C LEU A 106 8.95 -0.37 -24.28
N SER A 107 9.32 0.55 -25.17
CA SER A 107 10.50 1.38 -24.95
C SER A 107 10.33 2.26 -23.71
N PRO A 108 11.42 2.69 -23.05
CA PRO A 108 11.34 3.60 -21.90
C PRO A 108 10.56 4.90 -22.19
N LYS A 109 10.61 5.39 -23.44
CA LYS A 109 9.87 6.58 -23.88
C LYS A 109 8.36 6.34 -23.88
N GLU A 110 7.92 5.19 -24.40
CA GLU A 110 6.50 4.80 -24.43
C GLU A 110 5.97 4.55 -23.02
N GLN A 111 6.70 3.76 -22.21
CA GLN A 111 6.37 3.57 -20.81
C GLN A 111 6.22 4.90 -20.06
N GLY A 112 7.18 5.81 -20.24
CA GLY A 112 7.14 7.13 -19.62
C GLY A 112 5.97 7.99 -20.08
N ALA A 113 5.50 7.87 -21.33
CA ALA A 113 4.33 8.58 -21.83
C ALA A 113 3.04 8.08 -21.15
N ILE A 114 2.86 6.76 -21.09
CA ILE A 114 1.72 6.10 -20.44
C ILE A 114 1.69 6.42 -18.92
N LEU A 115 2.83 6.34 -18.26
CA LEU A 115 2.93 6.61 -16.82
C LEU A 115 2.68 8.08 -16.47
N ARG A 116 2.96 9.03 -17.36
CA ARG A 116 2.70 10.46 -17.14
C ARG A 116 1.20 10.76 -17.02
N GLU A 117 0.36 10.17 -17.87
CA GLU A 117 -1.10 10.31 -17.78
C GLU A 117 -1.60 9.90 -16.39
N HIS A 118 -1.19 8.72 -15.97
CA HIS A 118 -1.52 8.17 -14.65
C HIS A 118 -1.01 9.06 -13.50
N ALA A 119 0.25 9.50 -13.59
CA ALA A 119 0.88 10.34 -12.57
C ALA A 119 0.22 11.72 -12.43
N GLN A 120 -0.29 12.32 -13.52
CA GLN A 120 -0.99 13.61 -13.49
C GLN A 120 -2.27 13.54 -12.64
N ILE A 121 -3.05 12.46 -12.77
CA ILE A 121 -4.25 12.25 -11.95
C ILE A 121 -3.85 12.13 -10.47
N GLY A 122 -2.89 11.27 -10.14
CA GLY A 122 -2.43 11.10 -8.75
C GLY A 122 -1.91 12.40 -8.13
N ARG A 123 -1.17 13.20 -8.90
CA ARG A 123 -0.67 14.52 -8.46
C ARG A 123 -1.82 15.48 -8.15
N ALA A 124 -2.82 15.57 -9.01
CA ALA A 124 -3.97 16.46 -8.80
C ALA A 124 -4.73 16.14 -7.51
N TYR A 125 -4.90 14.84 -7.19
CA TYR A 125 -5.51 14.42 -5.92
C TYR A 125 -4.62 14.74 -4.72
N GLY A 126 -3.31 14.58 -4.87
CA GLY A 126 -2.34 14.90 -3.83
C GLY A 126 -2.30 16.39 -3.51
N GLU A 127 -2.25 17.25 -4.53
CA GLU A 127 -2.25 18.71 -4.41
C GLU A 127 -3.56 19.24 -3.81
N ALA A 128 -4.69 18.59 -4.13
CA ALA A 128 -5.99 18.92 -3.54
C ALA A 128 -6.15 18.40 -2.08
N GLY A 129 -5.21 17.64 -1.56
CA GLY A 129 -5.31 17.06 -0.22
C GLY A 129 -6.34 15.92 -0.09
N PHE A 130 -6.73 15.30 -1.19
CA PHE A 130 -7.78 14.28 -1.22
C PHE A 130 -7.25 12.86 -1.07
N ALA A 131 -6.08 12.58 -1.63
CA ALA A 131 -5.45 11.27 -1.58
C ALA A 131 -3.95 11.36 -1.84
N GLN A 132 -3.20 10.44 -1.25
CA GLN A 132 -1.81 10.18 -1.62
C GLN A 132 -1.56 8.68 -1.72
N ASP A 133 -0.56 8.31 -2.49
CA ASP A 133 -0.19 6.92 -2.71
C ASP A 133 1.07 6.52 -1.92
N ILE A 134 1.06 5.26 -1.49
CA ILE A 134 2.23 4.51 -1.06
C ILE A 134 2.40 3.38 -2.05
N ARG A 135 3.55 3.31 -2.72
CA ARG A 135 3.82 2.32 -3.76
C ARG A 135 4.93 1.39 -3.36
N LEU A 136 4.67 0.10 -3.44
CA LEU A 136 5.64 -0.94 -3.14
C LEU A 136 5.87 -1.80 -4.39
N ALA A 137 7.12 -2.12 -4.68
CA ALA A 137 7.48 -3.10 -5.69
C ALA A 137 7.52 -4.49 -5.06
N CYS A 138 6.89 -5.47 -5.71
CA CYS A 138 6.71 -6.81 -5.18
C CYS A 138 7.52 -7.89 -5.95
N ASN A 139 8.18 -7.53 -7.03
CA ASN A 139 8.89 -8.45 -7.91
C ASN A 139 9.75 -9.46 -7.15
N GLY A 140 9.40 -10.74 -7.20
CA GLY A 140 10.09 -11.83 -6.51
C GLY A 140 9.91 -11.87 -4.98
N LEU A 141 9.06 -11.01 -4.41
CA LEU A 141 8.76 -10.93 -2.98
C LEU A 141 7.35 -11.40 -2.64
N ASP A 142 6.42 -11.23 -3.56
CA ASP A 142 5.03 -11.57 -3.35
C ASP A 142 4.70 -12.99 -3.82
N ALA A 143 4.04 -13.78 -2.96
CA ALA A 143 3.66 -15.16 -3.25
C ALA A 143 2.62 -15.27 -4.38
N ASN A 144 1.88 -14.20 -4.67
CA ASN A 144 0.88 -14.16 -5.75
C ASN A 144 1.45 -13.67 -7.08
N ASP A 145 2.77 -13.40 -7.14
CA ASP A 145 3.47 -12.89 -8.33
C ASP A 145 2.90 -11.54 -8.81
N ASP A 146 2.54 -10.67 -7.88
CA ASP A 146 2.14 -9.30 -8.19
C ASP A 146 3.38 -8.41 -8.40
N ASP A 147 3.28 -7.41 -9.29
CA ASP A 147 4.38 -6.47 -9.55
C ASP A 147 4.46 -5.38 -8.50
N PHE A 148 3.28 -4.91 -8.03
CA PHE A 148 3.17 -3.80 -7.10
C PHE A 148 2.03 -3.99 -6.11
N VAL A 149 2.21 -3.38 -4.94
CA VAL A 149 1.11 -3.05 -4.01
C VAL A 149 0.96 -1.53 -3.98
N ILE A 150 -0.27 -1.08 -4.09
CA ILE A 150 -0.65 0.32 -3.97
C ILE A 150 -1.47 0.50 -2.69
N GLY A 151 -1.06 1.45 -1.86
CA GLY A 151 -1.85 1.97 -0.76
C GLY A 151 -2.30 3.39 -1.11
N LEU A 152 -3.59 3.62 -1.21
CA LEU A 152 -4.15 4.97 -1.28
C LEU A 152 -4.60 5.37 0.11
N VAL A 153 -4.15 6.53 0.60
CA VAL A 153 -4.51 7.05 1.92
C VAL A 153 -5.12 8.44 1.79
N GLY A 154 -6.09 8.76 2.63
CA GLY A 154 -6.77 10.05 2.57
C GLY A 154 -7.70 10.32 3.76
N PRO A 155 -8.23 11.58 3.84
CA PRO A 155 -9.14 11.98 4.90
C PRO A 155 -10.52 11.33 4.76
N ASP A 156 -10.95 11.03 3.53
CA ASP A 156 -12.26 10.50 3.20
C ASP A 156 -12.20 9.34 2.22
N LEU A 157 -13.13 8.40 2.33
CA LEU A 157 -13.18 7.21 1.48
C LEU A 157 -13.62 7.53 0.04
N TYR A 158 -14.55 8.50 -0.14
CA TYR A 158 -15.04 8.85 -1.47
C TYR A 158 -13.95 9.28 -2.45
N PRO A 159 -13.03 10.21 -2.10
CA PRO A 159 -11.93 10.57 -3.00
C PRO A 159 -11.02 9.39 -3.37
N LEU A 160 -10.78 8.44 -2.45
CA LEU A 160 -9.97 7.25 -2.73
C LEU A 160 -10.66 6.36 -3.77
N SER A 161 -11.96 6.12 -3.60
CA SER A 161 -12.75 5.36 -4.58
C SER A 161 -12.80 6.05 -5.94
N HIS A 162 -13.03 7.36 -5.97
CA HIS A 162 -13.07 8.15 -7.20
C HIS A 162 -11.72 8.18 -7.91
N LEU A 163 -10.61 8.21 -7.16
CA LEU A 163 -9.25 8.10 -7.72
C LEU A 163 -9.06 6.77 -8.44
N VAL A 164 -9.44 5.64 -7.81
CA VAL A 164 -9.40 4.31 -8.46
C VAL A 164 -10.24 4.30 -9.74
N GLN A 165 -11.46 4.86 -9.70
CA GLN A 165 -12.33 4.97 -10.87
C GLN A 165 -11.68 5.78 -12.00
N SER A 166 -11.05 6.91 -11.67
CA SER A 166 -10.38 7.77 -12.64
C SER A 166 -9.17 7.07 -13.27
N MET A 167 -8.37 6.37 -12.43
CA MET A 167 -7.21 5.61 -12.89
C MET A 167 -7.57 4.49 -13.87
N ARG A 168 -8.74 3.86 -13.72
CA ARG A 168 -9.20 2.78 -14.63
C ARG A 168 -9.37 3.23 -16.08
N ARG A 169 -9.48 4.53 -16.34
CA ARG A 169 -9.62 5.10 -17.69
C ARG A 169 -8.29 5.40 -18.36
N THR A 170 -7.19 5.37 -17.62
CA THR A 170 -5.85 5.61 -18.18
C THR A 170 -5.41 4.45 -19.07
N ILE A 171 -4.58 4.75 -20.06
CA ILE A 171 -3.99 3.74 -20.96
C ILE A 171 -3.29 2.64 -20.13
N GLN A 172 -2.52 3.03 -19.10
CA GLN A 172 -1.86 2.05 -18.24
C GLN A 172 -2.85 1.02 -17.68
N THR A 173 -3.97 1.49 -17.10
CA THR A 173 -4.88 0.58 -16.38
C THR A 173 -5.78 -0.19 -17.33
N SER A 174 -6.24 0.44 -18.42
CA SER A 174 -7.16 -0.20 -19.37
C SER A 174 -6.50 -1.23 -20.29
N GLU A 175 -5.20 -1.03 -20.63
CA GLU A 175 -4.52 -1.84 -21.63
C GLU A 175 -3.38 -2.71 -21.07
N TYR A 176 -2.77 -2.28 -19.97
CA TYR A 176 -1.54 -2.91 -19.46
C TYR A 176 -1.63 -3.45 -18.03
N ILE A 177 -2.77 -3.39 -17.37
CA ILE A 177 -3.00 -4.08 -16.09
C ILE A 177 -3.74 -5.39 -16.35
N GLU A 178 -3.09 -6.50 -16.02
CA GLU A 178 -3.67 -7.84 -16.12
C GLU A 178 -4.51 -8.19 -14.88
N LYS A 179 -4.03 -7.80 -13.69
CA LYS A 179 -4.66 -8.07 -12.40
C LYS A 179 -4.71 -6.80 -11.56
N LEU A 180 -5.84 -6.55 -10.95
CA LEU A 180 -6.06 -5.43 -10.04
C LEU A 180 -6.90 -5.90 -8.83
N GLY A 181 -6.31 -5.95 -7.66
CA GLY A 181 -6.93 -6.47 -6.43
C GLY A 181 -6.54 -7.92 -6.09
N PRO A 182 -7.09 -8.47 -5.00
CA PRO A 182 -8.24 -7.99 -4.22
C PRO A 182 -7.98 -6.65 -3.49
N PHE A 183 -9.07 -5.94 -3.19
CA PHE A 183 -9.02 -4.66 -2.50
C PHE A 183 -9.30 -4.84 -1.02
N PHE A 184 -8.37 -4.43 -0.17
CA PHE A 184 -8.62 -4.20 1.25
C PHE A 184 -8.98 -2.73 1.46
N VAL A 185 -10.10 -2.46 2.09
CA VAL A 185 -10.56 -1.11 2.40
C VAL A 185 -10.69 -1.00 3.92
N GLY A 186 -9.94 -0.10 4.53
CA GLY A 186 -9.90 0.00 5.98
C GLY A 186 -9.85 1.42 6.51
N ARG A 187 -10.27 1.54 7.78
CA ARG A 187 -10.12 2.76 8.57
C ARG A 187 -9.15 2.50 9.73
N ALA A 188 -8.09 3.29 9.82
CA ALA A 188 -7.13 3.19 10.91
C ALA A 188 -7.81 3.40 12.26
N CYS A 189 -7.63 2.47 13.16
CA CYS A 189 -8.12 2.54 14.55
C CYS A 189 -6.97 2.57 15.57
N TRP A 190 -5.75 2.25 15.12
CA TRP A 190 -4.54 2.39 15.91
C TRP A 190 -3.34 2.60 14.98
N GLN A 191 -2.43 3.46 15.40
CA GLN A 191 -1.20 3.77 14.69
C GLN A 191 -0.07 3.78 15.72
N GLY A 192 0.92 2.94 15.54
CA GLY A 192 2.08 2.84 16.43
C GLY A 192 2.85 4.14 16.53
N ALA A 193 3.47 4.37 17.67
CA ALA A 193 4.29 5.55 17.91
C ALA A 193 5.45 5.64 16.90
N VAL A 194 5.79 6.88 16.53
CA VAL A 194 7.03 7.18 15.81
C VAL A 194 8.14 7.23 16.86
N HIS A 195 9.11 6.35 16.79
CA HIS A 195 10.32 6.41 17.60
C HIS A 195 11.40 7.20 16.88
#